data_39478fd0bbd4906c8d581ff9eeb6d787
#
_entry.id   39478fd0bbd4906c8d581ff9eeb6d787
#
_cell.length_a   1.000
_cell.length_b   1.000
_cell.length_c   1.000
_cell.angle_alpha   90.00
_cell.angle_beta   90.00
_cell.angle_gamma   90.00
#
_symmetry.space_group_name_H-M   'P 1'
#
loop_
_entity.id
_entity.type
_entity.pdbx_description
1 polymer ?
#
loop_
_entity_poly.entity_id
_entity_poly.type
_entity_poly.pdbx_seq_one_letter_code
_entity_poly.pdbx_strand_id
1 'polypeptide(L)'
;MVSVSNTLLHQSDALAHLTRETSSSELMLSEIANCIDCITTFGCLNISVSHICIDSRKVVPGSLFFAIGGCLTNGNFYIEEAIDHGAVCVISESPPPSHSPISYIQVADVRQALAEVSLLLYGKPDQDLSLIGITGTNGKTTVTMLTKHLIGDCARTSLLGTVHYDLGTRIIPSARTTPEVHDLCRLLSLAKANGCSRDYNH
;
A
#
# COMPACT_ATOMS: atom_id res chain seq x y z
N MET A 1 8.58 12.91 -31.68
CA MET A 1 9.11 12.21 -30.49
C MET A 1 8.53 12.88 -29.27
N VAL A 2 7.37 12.44 -28.79
CA VAL A 2 6.74 12.97 -27.57
C VAL A 2 7.29 12.13 -26.41
N SER A 3 7.90 12.80 -25.46
CA SER A 3 8.66 12.26 -24.35
C SER A 3 7.80 11.34 -23.46
N VAL A 4 8.13 10.06 -23.42
CA VAL A 4 7.56 9.03 -22.53
C VAL A 4 7.81 9.38 -21.04
N SER A 5 8.76 10.23 -20.73
CA SER A 5 9.13 10.62 -19.36
C SER A 5 8.08 11.48 -18.65
N ASN A 6 7.29 12.27 -19.38
CA ASN A 6 6.28 13.16 -18.77
C ASN A 6 5.00 12.41 -18.33
N THR A 7 4.69 11.29 -18.96
CA THR A 7 3.49 10.50 -18.65
C THR A 7 3.65 9.72 -17.34
N LEU A 8 4.86 9.28 -17.00
CA LEU A 8 5.14 8.54 -15.76
C LEU A 8 5.14 9.43 -14.51
N LEU A 9 5.58 10.70 -14.64
CA LEU A 9 5.54 11.66 -13.54
C LEU A 9 4.10 12.04 -13.17
N HIS A 10 3.21 12.24 -14.15
CA HIS A 10 1.79 12.51 -13.90
C HIS A 10 1.03 11.33 -13.27
N GLN A 11 1.47 10.08 -13.49
CA GLN A 11 0.82 8.90 -12.93
C GLN A 11 1.17 8.67 -11.45
N SER A 12 2.42 8.97 -11.04
CA SER A 12 2.81 8.90 -9.63
C SER A 12 2.13 9.98 -8.79
N ASP A 13 1.89 11.16 -9.36
CA ASP A 13 1.23 12.28 -8.70
C ASP A 13 -0.28 12.01 -8.49
N ALA A 14 -0.94 11.33 -9.42
CA ALA A 14 -2.35 10.96 -9.27
C ALA A 14 -2.57 10.01 -8.08
N LEU A 15 -1.65 9.05 -7.84
CA LEU A 15 -1.70 8.20 -6.67
C LEU A 15 -1.33 8.96 -5.37
N ALA A 16 -0.40 9.92 -5.44
CA ALA A 16 -0.03 10.75 -4.30
C ALA A 16 -1.15 11.72 -3.86
N HIS A 17 -1.96 12.22 -4.81
CA HIS A 17 -3.15 13.02 -4.48
C HIS A 17 -4.22 12.22 -3.74
N LEU A 18 -4.34 10.92 -4.01
CA LEU A 18 -5.27 10.03 -3.32
C LEU A 18 -4.88 9.74 -1.86
N THR A 19 -3.62 9.95 -1.48
CA THR A 19 -3.17 9.81 -0.09
C THR A 19 -3.83 10.80 0.87
N ARG A 20 -4.38 11.91 0.37
CA ARG A 20 -5.09 12.91 1.18
C ARG A 20 -6.59 12.62 1.35
N GLU A 21 -7.16 11.72 0.56
CA GLU A 21 -8.61 11.44 0.55
C GLU A 21 -8.98 10.19 1.37
N THR A 22 -8.02 9.31 1.67
CA THR A 22 -8.26 8.21 2.60
C THR A 22 -8.07 8.70 4.02
N SER A 23 -9.09 8.59 4.86
CA SER A 23 -8.96 8.57 6.31
C SER A 23 -8.06 7.39 6.70
N SER A 24 -6.74 7.53 6.59
CA SER A 24 -5.85 6.61 7.29
C SER A 24 -6.03 6.88 8.77
N SER A 25 -6.49 5.89 9.51
CA SER A 25 -6.48 5.97 10.97
C SER A 25 -5.03 6.10 11.40
N GLU A 26 -4.72 7.06 12.25
CA GLU A 26 -3.43 7.08 12.91
C GLU A 26 -3.30 5.81 13.75
N LEU A 27 -2.24 5.05 13.55
CA LEU A 27 -1.94 3.83 14.31
C LEU A 27 -0.75 4.09 15.22
N MET A 28 -0.82 3.55 16.42
CA MET A 28 0.34 3.55 17.31
C MET A 28 1.33 2.45 16.91
N LEU A 29 2.64 2.72 17.01
CA LEU A 29 3.66 1.68 16.76
C LEU A 29 3.49 0.46 17.67
N SER A 30 2.93 0.63 18.87
CA SER A 30 2.59 -0.47 19.76
C SER A 30 1.52 -1.40 19.19
N GLU A 31 0.51 -0.85 18.50
CA GLU A 31 -0.54 -1.63 17.83
C GLU A 31 0.04 -2.39 16.64
N ILE A 32 0.91 -1.72 15.88
CA ILE A 32 1.63 -2.32 14.75
C ILE A 32 2.51 -3.48 15.23
N ALA A 33 3.33 -3.29 16.27
CA ALA A 33 4.19 -4.32 16.82
C ALA A 33 3.42 -5.54 17.35
N ASN A 34 2.19 -5.34 17.84
CA ASN A 34 1.30 -6.42 18.27
C ASN A 34 0.59 -7.14 17.12
N CYS A 35 0.50 -6.51 15.95
CA CYS A 35 -0.19 -7.06 14.78
C CYS A 35 0.70 -7.96 13.93
N ILE A 36 2.02 -7.76 13.95
CA ILE A 36 3.00 -8.44 13.10
C ILE A 36 3.85 -9.43 13.92
N ASP A 37 4.44 -10.40 13.22
CA ASP A 37 5.43 -11.33 13.82
C ASP A 37 6.77 -10.61 14.06
N CYS A 38 6.84 -9.95 15.20
CA CYS A 38 7.95 -9.10 15.61
C CYS A 38 9.03 -9.91 16.36
N ILE A 39 10.28 -9.88 15.88
CA ILE A 39 11.43 -10.52 16.53
C ILE A 39 11.93 -9.65 17.68
N THR A 40 12.16 -8.36 17.42
CA THR A 40 12.63 -7.41 18.43
C THR A 40 12.20 -5.98 18.07
N THR A 41 12.10 -5.14 19.08
CA THR A 41 11.81 -3.71 18.94
C THR A 41 12.90 -2.88 19.59
N PHE A 42 13.16 -1.71 19.02
CA PHE A 42 14.07 -0.71 19.56
C PHE A 42 13.40 0.68 19.52
N GLY A 43 13.64 1.49 20.55
CA GLY A 43 13.10 2.85 20.63
C GLY A 43 11.70 2.93 21.25
N CYS A 44 11.02 4.05 21.03
CA CYS A 44 9.72 4.33 21.61
C CYS A 44 8.59 3.79 20.73
N LEU A 45 7.68 2.99 21.28
CA LEU A 45 6.51 2.48 20.57
C LEU A 45 5.26 3.37 20.76
N ASN A 46 5.36 4.43 21.55
CA ASN A 46 4.26 5.39 21.75
C ASN A 46 4.36 6.55 20.74
N ILE A 47 4.43 6.21 19.46
CA ILE A 47 4.51 7.14 18.34
C ILE A 47 3.38 6.78 17.37
N SER A 48 2.64 7.80 16.89
CA SER A 48 1.61 7.60 15.88
C SER A 48 2.22 7.58 14.46
N VAL A 49 1.66 6.73 13.61
CA VAL A 49 2.01 6.56 12.20
C VAL A 49 0.77 6.76 11.35
N SER A 50 0.89 7.56 10.31
CA SER A 50 -0.20 7.84 9.39
C SER A 50 0.08 7.37 7.95
N HIS A 51 1.33 7.02 7.63
CA HIS A 51 1.75 6.67 6.28
C HIS A 51 2.67 5.46 6.27
N ILE A 52 2.52 4.62 5.26
CA ILE A 52 3.43 3.51 4.92
C ILE A 52 4.26 3.91 3.72
N CYS A 53 5.56 3.65 3.75
CA CYS A 53 6.46 3.92 2.65
C CYS A 53 7.47 2.79 2.44
N ILE A 54 7.70 2.41 1.17
CA ILE A 54 8.69 1.42 0.73
C ILE A 54 9.78 2.05 -0.16
N ASP A 55 9.62 3.34 -0.51
CA ASP A 55 10.55 4.13 -1.33
C ASP A 55 11.00 5.33 -0.50
N SER A 56 12.30 5.38 -0.12
CA SER A 56 12.88 6.43 0.74
C SER A 56 12.62 7.85 0.23
N ARG A 57 12.58 8.02 -1.10
CA ARG A 57 12.31 9.32 -1.76
C ARG A 57 10.87 9.82 -1.58
N LYS A 58 9.95 8.94 -1.19
CA LYS A 58 8.52 9.25 -0.99
C LYS A 58 8.14 9.33 0.48
N VAL A 59 9.11 9.17 1.37
CA VAL A 59 8.90 9.31 2.81
C VAL A 59 8.48 10.75 3.11
N VAL A 60 7.49 10.89 3.97
CA VAL A 60 7.04 12.17 4.54
C VAL A 60 7.11 12.08 6.06
N PRO A 61 7.16 13.22 6.79
CA PRO A 61 7.18 13.20 8.26
C PRO A 61 6.03 12.35 8.85
N GLY A 62 6.37 11.49 9.82
CA GLY A 62 5.39 10.56 10.41
C GLY A 62 5.22 9.23 9.67
N SER A 63 6.04 8.96 8.66
CA SER A 63 5.97 7.70 7.90
C SER A 63 6.64 6.54 8.63
N LEU A 64 6.06 5.35 8.42
CA LEU A 64 6.65 4.05 8.70
C LEU A 64 7.36 3.56 7.42
N PHE A 65 8.67 3.38 7.49
CA PHE A 65 9.47 2.92 6.35
C PHE A 65 9.72 1.42 6.41
N PHE A 66 9.38 0.70 5.34
CA PHE A 66 9.68 -0.72 5.19
C PHE A 66 10.94 -0.91 4.33
N ALA A 67 12.02 -1.36 4.95
CA ALA A 67 13.30 -1.62 4.27
C ALA A 67 13.29 -3.01 3.61
N ILE A 68 12.67 -3.11 2.43
CA ILE A 68 12.49 -4.38 1.71
C ILE A 68 13.73 -4.73 0.91
N GLY A 69 14.23 -5.95 1.10
CA GLY A 69 15.25 -6.53 0.21
C GLY A 69 14.67 -6.81 -1.17
N GLY A 70 15.27 -6.23 -2.21
CA GLY A 70 14.91 -6.45 -3.61
C GLY A 70 16.00 -7.19 -4.38
N CYS A 71 15.67 -7.68 -5.59
CA CYS A 71 16.65 -8.38 -6.45
C CYS A 71 17.77 -7.48 -6.95
N LEU A 72 17.54 -6.17 -7.11
CA LEU A 72 18.51 -5.21 -7.64
C LEU A 72 19.11 -4.31 -6.55
N THR A 73 18.39 -4.03 -5.49
CA THR A 73 18.81 -3.15 -4.40
C THR A 73 18.26 -3.66 -3.08
N ASN A 74 19.00 -3.42 -2.00
CA ASN A 74 18.56 -3.75 -0.65
C ASN A 74 18.01 -2.47 0.01
N GLY A 75 16.74 -2.50 0.45
CA GLY A 75 16.09 -1.37 1.11
C GLY A 75 16.82 -0.86 2.35
N ASN A 76 17.65 -1.70 3.00
CA ASN A 76 18.47 -1.29 4.13
C ASN A 76 19.48 -0.18 3.79
N PHE A 77 19.91 -0.06 2.55
CA PHE A 77 20.81 1.03 2.12
C PHE A 77 20.16 2.40 2.09
N TYR A 78 18.83 2.45 2.14
CA TYR A 78 18.04 3.69 2.07
C TYR A 78 17.42 4.10 3.41
N ILE A 79 17.80 3.42 4.51
CA ILE A 79 17.25 3.73 5.84
C ILE A 79 17.65 5.14 6.28
N GLU A 80 18.91 5.55 6.08
CA GLU A 80 19.37 6.89 6.44
C GLU A 80 18.61 7.97 5.66
N GLU A 81 18.45 7.78 4.35
CA GLU A 81 17.66 8.69 3.51
C GLU A 81 16.19 8.77 3.97
N ALA A 82 15.60 7.65 4.37
CA ALA A 82 14.24 7.62 4.89
C ALA A 82 14.13 8.39 6.23
N ILE A 83 15.13 8.28 7.10
CA ILE A 83 15.21 9.03 8.35
C ILE A 83 15.31 10.52 8.08
N ASP A 84 16.16 10.95 7.15
CA ASP A 84 16.35 12.35 6.76
C ASP A 84 15.06 12.95 6.19
N HIS A 85 14.22 12.15 5.50
CA HIS A 85 12.91 12.57 5.01
C HIS A 85 11.80 12.52 6.06
N GLY A 86 12.09 12.09 7.29
CA GLY A 86 11.16 12.14 8.43
C GLY A 86 10.44 10.84 8.74
N ALA A 87 10.99 9.69 8.37
CA ALA A 87 10.51 8.42 8.89
C ALA A 87 10.62 8.39 10.43
N VAL A 88 9.60 7.88 11.10
CA VAL A 88 9.57 7.76 12.58
C VAL A 88 9.87 6.36 13.07
N CYS A 89 9.76 5.39 12.19
CA CYS A 89 10.10 3.99 12.47
C CYS A 89 10.53 3.27 11.19
N VAL A 90 11.42 2.30 11.33
CA VAL A 90 11.84 1.36 10.28
C VAL A 90 11.37 -0.04 10.63
N ILE A 91 10.82 -0.76 9.65
CA ILE A 91 10.60 -2.22 9.73
C ILE A 91 11.54 -2.90 8.74
N SER A 92 12.31 -3.88 9.22
CA SER A 92 13.31 -4.60 8.42
C SER A 92 13.52 -6.01 8.93
N GLU A 93 14.06 -6.89 8.08
CA GLU A 93 14.57 -8.21 8.47
C GLU A 93 15.93 -8.13 9.15
N SER A 94 16.69 -7.05 8.90
CA SER A 94 17.99 -6.82 9.55
C SER A 94 17.81 -6.35 11.00
N PRO A 95 18.74 -6.69 11.89
CA PRO A 95 18.69 -6.19 13.27
C PRO A 95 18.86 -4.66 13.30
N PRO A 96 18.29 -3.99 14.33
CA PRO A 96 18.47 -2.56 14.50
C PRO A 96 19.96 -2.22 14.70
N PRO A 97 20.44 -1.07 14.18
CA PRO A 97 21.76 -0.58 14.47
C PRO A 97 21.90 -0.27 15.97
N SER A 98 23.13 -0.37 16.50
CA SER A 98 23.41 -0.14 17.93
C SER A 98 22.95 1.24 18.44
N HIS A 99 22.90 2.22 17.52
CA HIS A 99 22.40 3.57 17.77
C HIS A 99 21.48 3.96 16.61
N SER A 100 20.18 3.93 16.85
CA SER A 100 19.19 4.44 15.89
C SER A 100 18.55 5.71 16.46
N PRO A 101 18.44 6.79 15.68
CA PRO A 101 17.76 8.01 16.12
C PRO A 101 16.24 7.86 16.18
N ILE A 102 15.70 6.80 15.56
CA ILE A 102 14.27 6.52 15.48
C ILE A 102 13.95 5.10 15.93
N SER A 103 12.68 4.80 16.10
CA SER A 103 12.20 3.46 16.45
C SER A 103 12.46 2.46 15.33
N TYR A 104 12.62 1.18 15.71
CA TYR A 104 12.93 0.10 14.79
C TYR A 104 12.20 -1.18 15.23
N ILE A 105 11.63 -1.89 14.25
CA ILE A 105 10.98 -3.17 14.45
C ILE A 105 11.63 -4.19 13.51
N GLN A 106 12.25 -5.21 14.09
CA GLN A 106 12.79 -6.33 13.34
C GLN A 106 11.72 -7.41 13.18
N VAL A 107 11.56 -7.92 11.97
CA VAL A 107 10.60 -8.96 11.60
C VAL A 107 11.30 -10.10 10.85
N ALA A 108 10.66 -11.28 10.81
CA ALA A 108 11.15 -12.42 10.03
C ALA A 108 10.92 -12.24 8.51
N ASP A 109 9.79 -11.64 8.14
CA ASP A 109 9.39 -11.37 6.76
C ASP A 109 8.80 -9.96 6.65
N VAL A 110 9.57 -9.06 6.05
CA VAL A 110 9.17 -7.65 5.87
C VAL A 110 8.00 -7.49 4.90
N ARG A 111 7.83 -8.41 3.95
CA ARG A 111 6.72 -8.35 2.99
C ARG A 111 5.41 -8.78 3.63
N GLN A 112 5.45 -9.80 4.47
CA GLN A 112 4.31 -10.21 5.28
C GLN A 112 3.92 -9.08 6.25
N ALA A 113 4.87 -8.51 6.97
CA ALA A 113 4.63 -7.39 7.86
C ALA A 113 4.03 -6.18 7.12
N LEU A 114 4.51 -5.87 5.91
CA LEU A 114 3.92 -4.82 5.08
C LEU A 114 2.45 -5.08 4.75
N ALA A 115 2.09 -6.34 4.45
CA ALA A 115 0.71 -6.69 4.14
C ALA A 115 -0.20 -6.54 5.36
N GLU A 116 0.22 -7.05 6.52
CA GLU A 116 -0.54 -7.00 7.78
C GLU A 116 -0.75 -5.56 8.25
N VAL A 117 0.30 -4.74 8.24
CA VAL A 117 0.22 -3.32 8.62
C VAL A 117 -0.63 -2.53 7.62
N SER A 118 -0.52 -2.84 6.32
CA SER A 118 -1.35 -2.19 5.29
C SER A 118 -2.84 -2.48 5.51
N LEU A 119 -3.20 -3.73 5.76
CA LEU A 119 -4.58 -4.08 6.08
C LEU A 119 -5.09 -3.34 7.33
N LEU A 120 -4.25 -3.27 8.37
CA LEU A 120 -4.61 -2.58 9.61
C LEU A 120 -4.82 -1.08 9.37
N LEU A 121 -3.88 -0.41 8.70
CA LEU A 121 -3.91 1.04 8.44
C LEU A 121 -5.11 1.45 7.58
N TYR A 122 -5.49 0.63 6.62
CA TYR A 122 -6.60 0.91 5.70
C TYR A 122 -7.93 0.27 6.12
N GLY A 123 -8.04 -0.21 7.38
CA GLY A 123 -9.30 -0.67 7.97
C GLY A 123 -9.81 -1.99 7.44
N LYS A 124 -8.89 -2.91 7.05
CA LYS A 124 -9.19 -4.28 6.60
C LYS A 124 -10.28 -4.34 5.52
N PRO A 125 -10.08 -3.66 4.38
CA PRO A 125 -11.10 -3.56 3.33
C PRO A 125 -11.45 -4.91 2.70
N ASP A 126 -10.59 -5.91 2.83
CA ASP A 126 -10.78 -7.29 2.39
C ASP A 126 -11.95 -7.99 3.10
N GLN A 127 -12.31 -7.56 4.31
CA GLN A 127 -13.42 -8.13 5.07
C GLN A 127 -14.79 -7.67 4.56
N ASP A 128 -14.84 -6.50 3.94
CA ASP A 128 -16.09 -5.84 3.49
C ASP A 128 -16.30 -5.96 1.98
N LEU A 129 -15.32 -6.48 1.25
CA LEU A 129 -15.35 -6.63 -0.20
C LEU A 129 -15.25 -8.10 -0.61
N SER A 130 -15.92 -8.48 -1.70
CA SER A 130 -15.66 -9.76 -2.37
C SER A 130 -14.56 -9.56 -3.40
N LEU A 131 -13.42 -10.23 -3.23
CA LEU A 131 -12.24 -10.06 -4.09
C LEU A 131 -12.14 -11.22 -5.08
N ILE A 132 -12.00 -10.90 -6.38
CA ILE A 132 -11.76 -11.86 -7.45
C ILE A 132 -10.39 -11.58 -8.05
N GLY A 133 -9.43 -12.48 -7.84
CA GLY A 133 -8.10 -12.41 -8.41
C GLY A 133 -8.01 -13.15 -9.75
N ILE A 134 -7.49 -12.47 -10.79
CA ILE A 134 -7.29 -13.03 -12.12
C ILE A 134 -5.80 -13.04 -12.44
N THR A 135 -5.24 -14.21 -12.64
CA THR A 135 -3.84 -14.41 -13.02
C THR A 135 -3.72 -15.11 -14.37
N GLY A 136 -2.56 -15.03 -14.99
CA GLY A 136 -2.25 -15.68 -16.26
C GLY A 136 -1.25 -14.89 -17.09
N THR A 137 -0.68 -15.51 -18.10
CA THR A 137 0.26 -14.86 -19.04
C THR A 137 -0.48 -13.93 -20.01
N ASN A 138 -1.64 -14.36 -20.51
CA ASN A 138 -2.49 -13.61 -21.45
C ASN A 138 -3.94 -13.57 -20.95
N GLY A 139 -4.74 -12.62 -21.47
CA GLY A 139 -6.17 -12.55 -21.24
C GLY A 139 -6.61 -11.91 -19.90
N LYS A 140 -5.70 -11.59 -18.99
CA LYS A 140 -6.05 -10.98 -17.69
C LYS A 140 -7.01 -9.81 -17.84
N THR A 141 -6.65 -8.81 -18.62
CA THR A 141 -7.44 -7.58 -18.82
C THR A 141 -8.82 -7.90 -19.40
N THR A 142 -8.88 -8.76 -20.41
CA THR A 142 -10.15 -9.15 -21.04
C THR A 142 -11.08 -9.86 -20.07
N VAL A 143 -10.54 -10.85 -19.32
CA VAL A 143 -11.32 -11.61 -18.34
C VAL A 143 -11.79 -10.69 -17.21
N THR A 144 -10.93 -9.79 -16.71
CA THR A 144 -11.31 -8.85 -15.65
C THR A 144 -12.44 -7.91 -16.09
N MET A 145 -12.35 -7.35 -17.30
CA MET A 145 -13.41 -6.47 -17.86
C MET A 145 -14.72 -7.24 -18.09
N LEU A 146 -14.63 -8.47 -18.62
CA LEU A 146 -15.80 -9.31 -18.84
C LEU A 146 -16.45 -9.70 -17.51
N THR A 147 -15.67 -10.08 -16.50
CA THR A 147 -16.17 -10.40 -15.16
C THR A 147 -16.93 -9.21 -14.57
N LYS A 148 -16.35 -8.01 -14.62
CA LYS A 148 -17.03 -6.79 -14.14
C LYS A 148 -18.35 -6.57 -14.89
N HIS A 149 -18.36 -6.74 -16.21
CA HIS A 149 -19.58 -6.59 -17.04
C HIS A 149 -20.66 -7.61 -16.66
N LEU A 150 -20.29 -8.87 -16.41
CA LEU A 150 -21.21 -9.95 -16.03
C LEU A 150 -21.81 -9.80 -14.64
N ILE A 151 -21.08 -9.20 -13.70
CA ILE A 151 -21.57 -8.86 -12.36
C ILE A 151 -22.68 -7.80 -12.43
N GLY A 152 -22.68 -6.94 -13.44
CA GLY A 152 -23.79 -6.07 -13.83
C GLY A 152 -23.94 -4.76 -13.06
N ASP A 153 -23.50 -4.65 -11.82
CA ASP A 153 -23.56 -3.40 -11.04
C ASP A 153 -22.21 -2.66 -11.08
N CYS A 154 -22.04 -1.83 -12.11
CA CYS A 154 -20.80 -1.07 -12.31
C CYS A 154 -20.47 -0.09 -11.19
N ALA A 155 -21.48 0.45 -10.48
CA ALA A 155 -21.28 1.42 -9.40
C ALA A 155 -20.79 0.75 -8.11
N ARG A 156 -21.15 -0.52 -7.89
CA ARG A 156 -20.77 -1.29 -6.69
C ARG A 156 -19.57 -2.21 -6.91
N THR A 157 -19.02 -2.25 -8.11
CA THR A 157 -17.91 -3.13 -8.50
C THR A 157 -16.71 -2.29 -8.89
N SER A 158 -15.58 -2.50 -8.22
CA SER A 158 -14.31 -1.91 -8.61
C SER A 158 -13.51 -2.85 -9.52
N LEU A 159 -12.60 -2.30 -10.31
CA LEU A 159 -11.67 -3.02 -11.15
C LEU A 159 -10.28 -2.42 -11.02
N LEU A 160 -9.32 -3.22 -10.60
CA LEU A 160 -7.92 -2.83 -10.53
C LEU A 160 -7.14 -3.62 -11.59
N GLY A 161 -6.69 -2.94 -12.63
CA GLY A 161 -6.06 -3.59 -13.78
C GLY A 161 -4.99 -2.75 -14.46
N THR A 162 -4.47 -3.28 -15.57
CA THR A 162 -3.33 -2.71 -16.32
C THR A 162 -3.65 -1.35 -16.94
N VAL A 163 -4.90 -1.14 -17.37
CA VAL A 163 -5.30 0.04 -18.16
C VAL A 163 -5.69 1.20 -17.26
N HIS A 164 -6.54 0.91 -16.27
CA HIS A 164 -7.04 1.89 -15.30
C HIS A 164 -7.46 1.19 -14.01
N TYR A 165 -7.63 1.98 -12.96
CA TYR A 165 -8.31 1.59 -11.75
C TYR A 165 -9.69 2.26 -11.74
N ASP A 166 -10.73 1.44 -11.79
CA ASP A 166 -12.11 1.86 -11.64
C ASP A 166 -12.53 1.55 -10.20
N LEU A 167 -12.83 2.60 -9.45
CA LEU A 167 -13.17 2.52 -8.02
C LEU A 167 -14.69 2.68 -7.80
N GLY A 168 -15.50 2.31 -8.79
CA GLY A 168 -16.94 2.45 -8.75
C GLY A 168 -17.43 3.80 -9.26
N THR A 169 -17.20 4.87 -8.53
CA THR A 169 -17.61 6.24 -8.90
C THR A 169 -16.51 7.04 -9.59
N ARG A 170 -15.27 6.55 -9.59
CA ARG A 170 -14.10 7.27 -10.11
C ARG A 170 -13.17 6.32 -10.85
N ILE A 171 -12.70 6.75 -12.02
CA ILE A 171 -11.71 6.04 -12.83
C ILE A 171 -10.41 6.84 -12.79
N ILE A 172 -9.30 6.17 -12.48
CA ILE A 172 -7.96 6.77 -12.45
C ILE A 172 -6.99 5.95 -13.31
N PRO A 173 -5.95 6.58 -13.90
CA PRO A 173 -4.92 5.85 -14.64
C PRO A 173 -4.23 4.80 -13.78
N SER A 174 -3.98 3.62 -14.34
CA SER A 174 -3.21 2.59 -13.67
C SER A 174 -1.73 2.99 -13.59
N ALA A 175 -1.14 2.92 -12.41
CA ALA A 175 0.28 3.13 -12.22
C ALA A 175 1.11 1.86 -12.49
N ARG A 176 0.51 0.68 -12.26
CA ARG A 176 1.13 -0.64 -12.43
C ARG A 176 0.09 -1.68 -12.76
N THR A 177 0.49 -2.75 -13.47
CA THR A 177 -0.37 -3.91 -13.75
C THR A 177 -0.90 -4.54 -12.47
N THR A 178 0.00 -4.69 -11.49
CA THR A 178 -0.31 -5.18 -10.14
C THR A 178 0.20 -4.14 -9.14
N PRO A 179 -0.67 -3.49 -8.36
CA PRO A 179 -0.25 -2.58 -7.30
C PRO A 179 0.59 -3.32 -6.24
N GLU A 180 1.47 -2.59 -5.57
CA GLU A 180 2.09 -3.09 -4.34
C GLU A 180 1.02 -3.26 -3.26
N VAL A 181 1.25 -4.12 -2.27
CA VAL A 181 0.21 -4.49 -1.30
C VAL A 181 -0.37 -3.30 -0.53
N HIS A 182 0.45 -2.34 -0.15
CA HIS A 182 -0.02 -1.12 0.53
C HIS A 182 -0.86 -0.21 -0.38
N ASP A 183 -0.50 -0.11 -1.67
CA ASP A 183 -1.31 0.58 -2.67
C ASP A 183 -2.64 -0.17 -2.93
N LEU A 184 -2.59 -1.51 -2.97
CA LEU A 184 -3.77 -2.35 -3.13
C LEU A 184 -4.75 -2.13 -1.98
N CYS A 185 -4.30 -2.22 -0.72
CA CYS A 185 -5.14 -2.01 0.46
C CYS A 185 -5.77 -0.61 0.45
N ARG A 186 -5.00 0.41 0.05
CA ARG A 186 -5.50 1.78 -0.10
C ARG A 186 -6.57 1.89 -1.18
N LEU A 187 -6.35 1.31 -2.36
CA LEU A 187 -7.32 1.33 -3.46
C LEU A 187 -8.61 0.58 -3.09
N LEU A 188 -8.51 -0.53 -2.37
CA LEU A 188 -9.67 -1.27 -1.86
C LEU A 188 -10.44 -0.45 -0.82
N SER A 189 -9.75 0.24 0.08
CA SER A 189 -10.39 1.14 1.06
C SER A 189 -11.13 2.29 0.37
N LEU A 190 -10.56 2.88 -0.69
CA LEU A 190 -11.22 3.88 -1.52
C LEU A 190 -12.44 3.32 -2.26
N ALA A 191 -12.32 2.12 -2.83
CA ALA A 191 -13.45 1.47 -3.49
C ALA A 191 -14.62 1.25 -2.52
N LYS A 192 -14.32 0.78 -1.29
CA LYS A 192 -15.30 0.65 -0.21
C LYS A 192 -15.95 1.99 0.13
N ALA A 193 -15.17 3.05 0.30
CA ALA A 193 -15.66 4.41 0.59
C ALA A 193 -16.56 4.95 -0.55
N ASN A 194 -16.32 4.53 -1.79
CA ASN A 194 -17.12 4.85 -2.96
C ASN A 194 -18.40 3.98 -3.12
N GLY A 195 -18.69 3.11 -2.16
CA GLY A 195 -19.90 2.29 -2.16
C GLY A 195 -19.75 0.90 -2.80
N CYS A 196 -18.53 0.49 -3.19
CA CYS A 196 -18.30 -0.91 -3.55
C CYS A 196 -18.51 -1.80 -2.31
N SER A 197 -19.19 -2.91 -2.46
CA SER A 197 -19.54 -3.77 -1.32
C SER A 197 -19.57 -5.25 -1.70
N ARG A 198 -19.61 -6.08 -0.64
CA ARG A 198 -19.75 -7.53 -0.75
C ARG A 198 -21.19 -7.97 -1.07
N ASP A 199 -22.18 -7.14 -0.71
CA ASP A 199 -23.57 -7.51 -0.83
C ASP A 199 -24.10 -7.30 -2.25
N TYR A 200 -24.35 -8.40 -2.93
CA TYR A 200 -25.13 -8.46 -4.17
C TYR A 200 -26.63 -8.53 -3.79
N ASN A 201 -27.14 -7.51 -3.10
CA ASN A 201 -28.58 -7.44 -2.89
C ASN A 201 -29.26 -6.96 -4.17
N HIS A 202 -29.91 -7.91 -4.82
CA HIS A 202 -30.88 -7.68 -5.88
C HIS A 202 -32.17 -7.04 -5.33
#